data_32044b7f20788c8611bb6856d3e14c9b
#
_entry.id   32044b7f20788c8611bb6856d3e14c9b
#
_cell.length_a   1.000
_cell.length_b   1.000
_cell.length_c   1.000
_cell.angle_alpha   90.00
_cell.angle_beta   90.00
_cell.angle_gamma   90.00
#
_symmetry.space_group_name_H-M   'P 1'
#
loop_
_entity.id
_entity.type
_entity.pdbx_description
1 polymer ?
#
loop_
_entity_poly.entity_id
_entity_poly.type
_entity_poly.pdbx_seq_one_letter_code
_entity_poly.pdbx_strand_id
1 'polypeptide(L)'
;MPQPFTLAACAEMLWPDRPMDWRLKRLTEMGFECGIWNWTAHDLGMLERSGATFSSMTGYVGGRLVDDAGAAELLATARQSIEVGKRLNVARLNLHGTGLGEGGLPVTPCSVVTGAMWLKARDTLSRIADLAEVHGVTFMIENLNLPVDHPGVPFARIEDTLALVSSVDRPGLRLNLDLYHVQIGEGNLIEWCRRCLRHIGEIQVADVPGRKEPGTGEINYAGVAKALNAMGYRGPVCMEAFASGETEAALEAFRAAFTI
;
A
#
# COMPACT_ATOMS: atom_id res chain seq x y z
N MET A 1 -26.87 -5.95 3.23
CA MET A 1 -26.09 -5.76 4.49
C MET A 1 -25.06 -4.67 4.24
N PRO A 2 -24.64 -3.87 5.22
CA PRO A 2 -23.58 -2.88 4.98
C PRO A 2 -22.30 -3.61 4.56
N GLN A 3 -21.54 -3.03 3.62
CA GLN A 3 -20.24 -3.52 3.19
C GLN A 3 -19.32 -3.62 4.40
N PRO A 4 -18.65 -4.77 4.64
CA PRO A 4 -17.77 -4.92 5.80
C PRO A 4 -16.45 -4.17 5.64
N PHE A 5 -16.05 -3.82 4.40
CA PHE A 5 -14.80 -3.17 4.05
C PHE A 5 -15.03 -1.80 3.42
N THR A 6 -14.12 -0.86 3.64
CA THR A 6 -14.02 0.34 2.81
C THR A 6 -13.26 -0.02 1.53
N LEU A 7 -13.89 0.16 0.37
CA LEU A 7 -13.25 -0.14 -0.91
C LEU A 7 -12.56 1.11 -1.47
N ALA A 8 -11.30 0.95 -1.86
CA ALA A 8 -10.49 1.97 -2.50
C ALA A 8 -9.89 1.45 -3.81
N ALA A 9 -9.41 2.34 -4.67
CA ALA A 9 -8.69 1.97 -5.87
C ALA A 9 -7.57 2.96 -6.19
N CYS A 10 -6.45 2.46 -6.73
CA CYS A 10 -5.30 3.26 -7.10
C CYS A 10 -5.61 4.07 -8.39
N ALA A 11 -5.67 5.39 -8.26
CA ALA A 11 -6.09 6.27 -9.35
C ALA A 11 -5.11 6.29 -10.52
N GLU A 12 -3.81 6.09 -10.27
CA GLU A 12 -2.78 6.06 -11.32
C GLU A 12 -2.91 4.87 -12.27
N MET A 13 -3.48 3.74 -11.82
CA MET A 13 -3.58 2.51 -12.61
C MET A 13 -4.84 2.44 -13.48
N LEU A 14 -5.78 3.33 -13.27
CA LEU A 14 -7.11 3.30 -13.87
C LEU A 14 -7.28 4.41 -14.90
N TRP A 15 -8.01 4.14 -15.99
CA TRP A 15 -8.26 5.08 -17.10
C TRP A 15 -7.01 5.85 -17.55
N PRO A 16 -5.94 5.17 -18.03
CA PRO A 16 -4.66 5.82 -18.33
C PRO A 16 -4.75 6.91 -19.40
N ASP A 17 -5.84 6.92 -20.16
CA ASP A 17 -6.18 7.91 -21.21
C ASP A 17 -6.89 9.16 -20.67
N ARG A 18 -7.25 9.20 -19.37
CA ARG A 18 -7.96 10.32 -18.75
C ARG A 18 -7.06 11.11 -17.80
N PRO A 19 -7.28 12.42 -17.62
CA PRO A 19 -6.53 13.20 -16.65
C PRO A 19 -6.91 12.83 -15.21
N MET A 20 -6.00 13.08 -14.25
CA MET A 20 -6.13 12.62 -12.86
C MET A 20 -7.38 13.17 -12.16
N ASP A 21 -7.73 14.42 -12.37
CA ASP A 21 -8.92 15.05 -11.79
C ASP A 21 -10.23 14.33 -12.22
N TRP A 22 -10.30 13.92 -13.49
CA TRP A 22 -11.42 13.11 -13.98
C TRP A 22 -11.45 11.72 -13.33
N ARG A 23 -10.28 11.06 -13.17
CA ARG A 23 -10.19 9.72 -12.54
C ARG A 23 -10.66 9.76 -11.09
N LEU A 24 -10.20 10.75 -10.32
CA LEU A 24 -10.59 10.94 -8.92
C LEU A 24 -12.09 11.18 -8.78
N LYS A 25 -12.64 12.05 -9.62
CA LYS A 25 -14.08 12.30 -9.65
C LYS A 25 -14.87 11.03 -9.98
N ARG A 26 -14.43 10.27 -10.99
CA ARG A 26 -15.11 9.05 -11.41
C ARG A 26 -15.08 7.96 -10.32
N LEU A 27 -13.94 7.75 -9.65
CA LEU A 27 -13.85 6.84 -8.50
C LEU A 27 -14.81 7.25 -7.39
N THR A 28 -14.87 8.53 -7.05
CA THR A 28 -15.79 9.06 -6.03
C THR A 28 -17.26 8.84 -6.42
N GLU A 29 -17.64 9.10 -7.69
CA GLU A 29 -18.99 8.84 -8.20
C GLU A 29 -19.38 7.36 -8.10
N MET A 30 -18.41 6.46 -8.28
CA MET A 30 -18.60 5.02 -8.14
C MET A 30 -18.55 4.55 -6.69
N GLY A 31 -18.30 5.44 -5.72
CA GLY A 31 -18.29 5.12 -4.28
C GLY A 31 -17.01 4.44 -3.79
N PHE A 32 -15.88 4.66 -4.47
CA PHE A 32 -14.56 4.22 -4.02
C PHE A 32 -13.79 5.37 -3.38
N GLU A 33 -12.98 5.04 -2.35
CA GLU A 33 -11.87 5.91 -1.94
C GLU A 33 -10.72 5.80 -2.95
N CYS A 34 -9.80 6.77 -2.95
CA CYS A 34 -8.70 6.84 -3.89
C CYS A 34 -7.36 6.53 -3.21
N GLY A 35 -6.58 5.61 -3.75
CA GLY A 35 -5.16 5.47 -3.46
C GLY A 35 -4.34 6.34 -4.41
N ILE A 36 -3.21 6.88 -3.94
CA ILE A 36 -2.25 7.64 -4.77
C ILE A 36 -0.84 7.09 -4.57
N TRP A 37 -0.17 6.72 -5.65
CA TRP A 37 1.23 6.27 -5.60
C TRP A 37 2.22 7.41 -5.38
N ASN A 38 2.10 8.45 -6.21
CA ASN A 38 3.12 9.49 -6.26
C ASN A 38 2.51 10.88 -6.29
N TRP A 39 2.22 11.39 -5.10
CA TRP A 39 1.69 12.73 -4.96
C TRP A 39 2.61 13.83 -5.55
N THR A 40 3.93 13.57 -5.70
CA THR A 40 4.86 14.55 -6.29
C THR A 40 4.68 14.72 -7.80
N ALA A 41 4.04 13.76 -8.47
CA ALA A 41 3.72 13.84 -9.90
C ALA A 41 2.45 14.63 -10.22
N HIS A 42 1.72 15.10 -9.19
CA HIS A 42 0.43 15.76 -9.34
C HIS A 42 0.43 17.19 -8.79
N ASP A 43 -0.40 18.06 -9.35
CA ASP A 43 -0.70 19.35 -8.76
C ASP A 43 -1.49 19.18 -7.46
N LEU A 44 -0.90 19.54 -6.33
CA LEU A 44 -1.53 19.40 -5.02
C LEU A 44 -2.82 20.20 -4.90
N GLY A 45 -2.89 21.39 -5.51
CA GLY A 45 -4.11 22.19 -5.51
C GLY A 45 -5.24 21.50 -6.30
N MET A 46 -4.92 20.77 -7.38
CA MET A 46 -5.91 19.94 -8.09
C MET A 46 -6.38 18.79 -7.18
N LEU A 47 -5.47 18.06 -6.51
CA LEU A 47 -5.83 16.99 -5.60
C LEU A 47 -6.74 17.48 -4.47
N GLU A 48 -6.44 18.63 -3.83
CA GLU A 48 -7.26 19.23 -2.78
C GLU A 48 -8.66 19.60 -3.27
N ARG A 49 -8.77 20.15 -4.49
CA ARG A 49 -10.06 20.55 -5.05
C ARG A 49 -10.87 19.41 -5.67
N SER A 50 -10.30 18.22 -5.79
CA SER A 50 -10.99 17.06 -6.42
C SER A 50 -12.23 16.61 -5.66
N GLY A 51 -12.28 16.87 -4.33
CA GLY A 51 -13.34 16.37 -3.44
C GLY A 51 -13.26 14.85 -3.20
N ALA A 52 -12.22 14.18 -3.67
CA ALA A 52 -12.01 12.75 -3.45
C ALA A 52 -11.65 12.47 -1.99
N THR A 53 -12.13 11.34 -1.47
CA THR A 53 -11.64 10.78 -0.21
C THR A 53 -10.44 9.88 -0.53
N PHE A 54 -9.28 10.21 0.04
CA PHE A 54 -8.06 9.44 -0.18
C PHE A 54 -7.89 8.37 0.91
N SER A 55 -7.76 7.10 0.50
CA SER A 55 -7.49 5.97 1.39
C SER A 55 -6.06 6.02 1.91
N SER A 56 -5.11 6.07 0.99
CA SER A 56 -3.68 6.07 1.28
C SER A 56 -2.89 6.79 0.20
N MET A 57 -1.66 7.16 0.52
CA MET A 57 -0.69 7.69 -0.43
C MET A 57 0.73 7.27 -0.06
N THR A 58 1.70 7.43 -0.99
CA THR A 58 3.11 7.24 -0.66
C THR A 58 3.54 8.21 0.45
N GLY A 59 4.15 7.65 1.49
CA GLY A 59 4.53 8.34 2.72
C GLY A 59 5.96 8.88 2.75
N TYR A 60 6.67 8.87 1.64
CA TYR A 60 8.05 9.35 1.51
C TYR A 60 8.34 9.71 0.05
N VAL A 61 9.45 10.40 -0.20
CA VAL A 61 9.92 10.74 -1.56
C VAL A 61 11.24 10.05 -1.88
N GLY A 62 12.05 9.80 -0.85
CA GLY A 62 13.35 9.14 -0.99
C GLY A 62 13.82 8.58 0.34
N GLY A 63 14.93 7.84 0.29
CA GLY A 63 15.54 7.20 1.44
C GLY A 63 15.42 5.68 1.43
N ARG A 64 16.01 5.05 2.44
CA ARG A 64 16.05 3.59 2.60
C ARG A 64 16.29 3.19 4.06
N LEU A 65 16.01 1.93 4.37
CA LEU A 65 16.06 1.42 5.74
C LEU A 65 17.42 0.80 6.13
N VAL A 66 18.35 0.61 5.19
CA VAL A 66 19.55 -0.24 5.38
C VAL A 66 20.78 0.49 5.90
N ASP A 67 20.81 1.83 5.89
CA ASP A 67 21.96 2.64 6.35
C ASP A 67 21.56 4.00 6.90
N ASP A 68 22.51 4.71 7.53
CA ASP A 68 22.27 5.98 8.20
C ASP A 68 21.84 7.10 7.26
N ALA A 69 22.46 7.20 6.08
CA ALA A 69 22.14 8.24 5.11
C ALA A 69 20.72 8.06 4.56
N GLY A 70 20.38 6.84 4.18
CA GLY A 70 19.03 6.51 3.71
C GLY A 70 17.97 6.68 4.78
N ALA A 71 18.26 6.32 6.02
CA ALA A 71 17.36 6.52 7.15
C ALA A 71 17.10 8.01 7.43
N ALA A 72 18.14 8.86 7.35
CA ALA A 72 18.00 10.31 7.52
C ALA A 72 17.14 10.91 6.40
N GLU A 73 17.37 10.53 5.15
CA GLU A 73 16.57 10.96 4.00
C GLU A 73 15.10 10.49 4.13
N LEU A 74 14.88 9.22 4.48
CA LEU A 74 13.53 8.68 4.67
C LEU A 74 12.76 9.50 5.71
N LEU A 75 13.35 9.79 6.86
CA LEU A 75 12.71 10.58 7.91
C LEU A 75 12.46 12.03 7.49
N ALA A 76 13.34 12.63 6.68
CA ALA A 76 13.16 13.98 6.17
C ALA A 76 12.00 14.03 5.16
N THR A 77 11.95 13.09 4.21
CA THR A 77 10.90 13.03 3.18
C THR A 77 9.56 12.53 3.73
N ALA A 78 9.56 11.70 4.78
CA ALA A 78 8.35 11.33 5.50
C ALA A 78 7.65 12.54 6.14
N ARG A 79 8.42 13.51 6.70
CA ARG A 79 7.84 14.75 7.21
C ARG A 79 7.17 15.57 6.10
N GLN A 80 7.75 15.63 4.91
CA GLN A 80 7.14 16.30 3.76
C GLN A 80 5.80 15.61 3.38
N SER A 81 5.77 14.29 3.34
CA SER A 81 4.57 13.52 3.05
C SER A 81 3.48 13.70 4.11
N ILE A 82 3.85 13.84 5.40
CA ILE A 82 2.88 14.15 6.47
C ILE A 82 2.18 15.49 6.20
N GLU A 83 2.92 16.54 5.80
CA GLU A 83 2.32 17.85 5.52
C GLU A 83 1.37 17.79 4.30
N VAL A 84 1.73 17.01 3.29
CA VAL A 84 0.84 16.76 2.15
C VAL A 84 -0.38 15.93 2.59
N GLY A 85 -0.18 14.87 3.38
CA GLY A 85 -1.27 14.06 3.92
C GLY A 85 -2.29 14.88 4.73
N LYS A 86 -1.83 15.83 5.52
CA LYS A 86 -2.71 16.77 6.23
C LYS A 86 -3.56 17.64 5.28
N ARG A 87 -2.94 18.16 4.22
CA ARG A 87 -3.63 18.96 3.20
C ARG A 87 -4.69 18.16 2.46
N LEU A 88 -4.41 16.89 2.16
CA LEU A 88 -5.30 15.98 1.45
C LEU A 88 -6.23 15.19 2.38
N ASN A 89 -6.12 15.38 3.71
CA ASN A 89 -6.82 14.59 4.73
C ASN A 89 -6.57 13.07 4.59
N VAL A 90 -5.33 12.69 4.29
CA VAL A 90 -4.88 11.30 4.16
C VAL A 90 -4.11 10.90 5.41
N ALA A 91 -4.62 9.91 6.14
CA ALA A 91 -3.99 9.44 7.37
C ALA A 91 -3.09 8.20 7.19
N ARG A 92 -3.15 7.50 6.05
CA ARG A 92 -2.36 6.30 5.78
C ARG A 92 -1.26 6.60 4.75
N LEU A 93 -0.01 6.41 5.16
CA LEU A 93 1.19 6.80 4.42
C LEU A 93 2.06 5.57 4.16
N ASN A 94 2.18 5.14 2.89
CA ASN A 94 2.88 3.92 2.51
C ASN A 94 4.40 4.09 2.44
N LEU A 95 5.16 3.06 2.85
CA LEU A 95 6.62 2.99 2.85
C LEU A 95 7.12 1.69 2.22
N HIS A 96 8.33 1.74 1.68
CA HIS A 96 9.08 0.56 1.23
C HIS A 96 10.45 0.49 1.89
N GLY A 97 11.15 -0.62 1.72
CA GLY A 97 12.51 -0.81 2.26
C GLY A 97 13.56 0.12 1.64
N THR A 98 13.28 0.65 0.44
CA THR A 98 14.06 1.66 -0.29
C THR A 98 13.15 2.44 -1.23
N GLY A 99 13.61 3.59 -1.75
CA GLY A 99 12.92 4.32 -2.81
C GLY A 99 12.73 3.45 -4.05
N LEU A 100 11.57 3.56 -4.67
CA LEU A 100 11.25 2.90 -5.95
C LEU A 100 11.31 3.94 -7.07
N GLY A 101 11.98 3.56 -8.17
CA GLY A 101 12.12 4.35 -9.38
C GLY A 101 11.24 3.83 -10.52
N GLU A 102 11.68 4.08 -11.75
CA GLU A 102 10.99 3.65 -12.96
C GLU A 102 10.73 2.14 -12.95
N GLY A 103 9.52 1.74 -13.33
CA GLY A 103 9.10 0.34 -13.34
C GLY A 103 9.02 -0.32 -11.97
N GLY A 104 9.02 0.44 -10.86
CA GLY A 104 9.01 -0.10 -9.51
C GLY A 104 10.37 -0.66 -9.05
N LEU A 105 11.44 -0.45 -9.81
CA LEU A 105 12.77 -0.95 -9.46
C LEU A 105 13.38 -0.16 -8.29
N PRO A 106 14.16 -0.80 -7.40
CA PRO A 106 14.79 -0.10 -6.29
C PRO A 106 15.81 0.93 -6.78
N VAL A 107 15.73 2.16 -6.26
CA VAL A 107 16.74 3.20 -6.52
C VAL A 107 18.12 2.76 -6.00
N THR A 108 18.14 2.06 -4.88
CA THR A 108 19.36 1.48 -4.30
C THR A 108 19.10 0.01 -3.99
N PRO A 109 19.46 -0.91 -4.91
CA PRO A 109 19.27 -2.35 -4.69
C PRO A 109 20.08 -2.87 -3.50
N CYS A 110 19.53 -3.80 -2.75
CA CYS A 110 20.18 -4.50 -1.66
C CYS A 110 19.85 -5.99 -1.72
N SER A 111 20.78 -6.80 -2.26
CA SER A 111 20.57 -8.24 -2.44
C SER A 111 20.79 -9.06 -1.17
N VAL A 112 21.54 -8.52 -0.20
CA VAL A 112 21.85 -9.21 1.06
C VAL A 112 21.58 -8.28 2.23
N VAL A 113 20.61 -8.64 3.06
CA VAL A 113 20.26 -7.90 4.27
C VAL A 113 20.99 -8.51 5.46
N THR A 114 21.86 -7.71 6.10
CA THR A 114 22.63 -8.12 7.28
C THR A 114 21.86 -7.86 8.59
N GLY A 115 22.30 -8.50 9.69
CA GLY A 115 21.74 -8.23 11.02
C GLY A 115 21.84 -6.75 11.45
N ALA A 116 22.92 -6.05 11.08
CA ALA A 116 23.06 -4.62 11.34
C ALA A 116 22.00 -3.78 10.59
N MET A 117 21.66 -4.16 9.35
CA MET A 117 20.59 -3.52 8.58
C MET A 117 19.22 -3.75 9.21
N TRP A 118 18.96 -4.94 9.77
CA TRP A 118 17.73 -5.21 10.53
C TRP A 118 17.58 -4.30 11.75
N LEU A 119 18.65 -4.12 12.52
CA LEU A 119 18.65 -3.22 13.67
C LEU A 119 18.45 -1.76 13.25
N LYS A 120 19.08 -1.35 12.16
CA LYS A 120 18.91 -0.01 11.57
C LYS A 120 17.48 0.22 11.08
N ALA A 121 16.90 -0.73 10.36
CA ALA A 121 15.52 -0.65 9.88
C ALA A 121 14.52 -0.52 11.04
N ARG A 122 14.67 -1.36 12.08
CA ARG A 122 13.84 -1.30 13.27
C ARG A 122 13.93 0.07 13.98
N ASP A 123 15.15 0.60 14.18
CA ASP A 123 15.36 1.93 14.79
C ASP A 123 14.69 3.03 13.96
N THR A 124 14.91 3.01 12.65
CA THR A 124 14.33 3.98 11.72
C THR A 124 12.79 3.92 11.74
N LEU A 125 12.21 2.73 11.70
CA LEU A 125 10.76 2.54 11.76
C LEU A 125 10.17 2.92 13.12
N SER A 126 10.91 2.77 14.22
CA SER A 126 10.50 3.28 15.54
C SER A 126 10.39 4.81 15.51
N ARG A 127 11.35 5.50 14.89
CA ARG A 127 11.32 6.97 14.72
C ARG A 127 10.22 7.42 13.74
N ILE A 128 9.90 6.62 12.73
CA ILE A 128 8.72 6.83 11.86
C ILE A 128 7.43 6.72 12.68
N ALA A 129 7.33 5.72 13.56
CA ALA A 129 6.16 5.58 14.44
C ALA A 129 6.01 6.77 15.40
N ASP A 130 7.14 7.32 15.94
CA ASP A 130 7.11 8.54 16.74
C ASP A 130 6.54 9.73 15.96
N LEU A 131 6.98 9.92 14.71
CA LEU A 131 6.45 10.96 13.83
C LEU A 131 4.95 10.75 13.55
N ALA A 132 4.55 9.52 13.26
CA ALA A 132 3.15 9.17 13.01
C ALA A 132 2.24 9.55 14.18
N GLU A 133 2.62 9.17 15.38
CA GLU A 133 1.84 9.40 16.60
C GLU A 133 1.73 10.90 16.93
N VAL A 134 2.83 11.67 16.77
CA VAL A 134 2.82 13.12 16.96
C VAL A 134 1.89 13.83 15.99
N HIS A 135 1.76 13.33 14.77
CA HIS A 135 0.98 13.97 13.71
C HIS A 135 -0.39 13.33 13.45
N GLY A 136 -0.75 12.28 14.19
CA GLY A 136 -2.05 11.61 14.04
C GLY A 136 -2.21 10.86 12.71
N VAL A 137 -1.11 10.37 12.13
CA VAL A 137 -1.09 9.56 10.91
C VAL A 137 -0.62 8.14 11.22
N THR A 138 -0.73 7.24 10.24
CA THR A 138 -0.21 5.87 10.32
C THR A 138 0.69 5.63 9.12
N PHE A 139 1.95 5.33 9.35
CA PHE A 139 2.80 4.80 8.30
C PHE A 139 2.57 3.30 8.14
N MET A 140 2.64 2.85 6.91
CA MET A 140 2.47 1.43 6.57
C MET A 140 3.67 0.99 5.75
N ILE A 141 4.36 -0.09 6.18
CA ILE A 141 5.38 -0.71 5.34
C ILE A 141 4.73 -1.78 4.49
N GLU A 142 4.99 -1.73 3.19
CA GLU A 142 4.43 -2.66 2.20
C GLU A 142 5.35 -3.84 1.97
N ASN A 143 4.77 -5.03 1.92
CA ASN A 143 5.44 -6.19 1.35
C ASN A 143 5.38 -6.15 -0.17
N LEU A 144 6.48 -6.55 -0.80
CA LEU A 144 6.66 -6.57 -2.25
C LEU A 144 7.10 -7.96 -2.71
N ASN A 145 7.02 -8.25 -4.00
CA ASN A 145 7.58 -9.47 -4.56
C ASN A 145 8.94 -9.21 -5.23
N LEU A 146 9.90 -10.08 -4.93
CA LEU A 146 11.25 -10.03 -5.52
C LEU A 146 11.36 -10.74 -6.87
N PRO A 147 10.57 -11.80 -7.17
CA PRO A 147 10.75 -12.56 -8.40
C PRO A 147 10.36 -11.83 -9.68
N VAL A 148 9.40 -10.90 -9.62
CA VAL A 148 8.82 -10.26 -10.81
C VAL A 148 8.99 -8.75 -10.81
N ASP A 149 8.42 -8.05 -9.79
CA ASP A 149 8.25 -6.61 -9.88
C ASP A 149 9.39 -5.80 -9.23
N HIS A 150 9.94 -6.28 -8.08
CA HIS A 150 10.80 -5.46 -7.23
C HIS A 150 12.11 -6.17 -6.82
N PRO A 151 12.90 -6.72 -7.76
CA PRO A 151 14.12 -7.43 -7.43
C PRO A 151 15.13 -6.52 -6.71
N GLY A 152 15.64 -6.99 -5.55
CA GLY A 152 16.64 -6.26 -4.79
C GLY A 152 16.09 -5.20 -3.81
N VAL A 153 14.78 -5.13 -3.59
CA VAL A 153 14.22 -4.32 -2.49
C VAL A 153 14.48 -5.03 -1.16
N PRO A 154 15.13 -4.37 -0.17
CA PRO A 154 15.34 -4.98 1.14
C PRO A 154 14.03 -5.04 1.94
N PHE A 155 13.90 -6.07 2.78
CA PHE A 155 12.71 -6.31 3.63
C PHE A 155 11.39 -6.40 2.84
N ALA A 156 11.45 -6.90 1.60
CA ALA A 156 10.29 -6.94 0.70
C ALA A 156 9.31 -8.06 1.06
N ARG A 157 9.77 -9.19 1.57
CA ARG A 157 8.91 -10.35 1.86
C ARG A 157 7.93 -10.04 2.98
N ILE A 158 6.73 -10.65 2.92
CA ILE A 158 5.73 -10.45 3.96
C ILE A 158 6.23 -10.87 5.35
N GLU A 159 7.04 -11.91 5.47
CA GLU A 159 7.59 -12.29 6.77
C GLU A 159 8.60 -11.26 7.30
N ASP A 160 9.37 -10.60 6.42
CA ASP A 160 10.32 -9.55 6.80
C ASP A 160 9.59 -8.29 7.29
N THR A 161 8.58 -7.83 6.53
CA THR A 161 7.78 -6.66 6.91
C THR A 161 7.00 -6.92 8.20
N LEU A 162 6.39 -8.10 8.35
CA LEU A 162 5.71 -8.48 9.58
C LEU A 162 6.69 -8.52 10.78
N ALA A 163 7.90 -9.05 10.60
CA ALA A 163 8.91 -9.08 11.66
C ALA A 163 9.30 -7.65 12.08
N LEU A 164 9.52 -6.73 11.13
CA LEU A 164 9.83 -5.33 11.42
C LEU A 164 8.67 -4.64 12.17
N VAL A 165 7.45 -4.72 11.65
CA VAL A 165 6.28 -4.09 12.30
C VAL A 165 6.03 -4.67 13.69
N SER A 166 6.12 -5.99 13.85
CA SER A 166 5.95 -6.66 15.14
C SER A 166 7.06 -6.30 16.13
N SER A 167 8.29 -6.07 15.66
CA SER A 167 9.43 -5.69 16.55
C SER A 167 9.32 -4.25 17.03
N VAL A 168 8.67 -3.38 16.29
CA VAL A 168 8.37 -2.00 16.69
C VAL A 168 7.12 -1.94 17.55
N ASP A 169 6.07 -2.66 17.18
CA ASP A 169 4.77 -2.85 17.86
C ASP A 169 4.14 -1.52 18.37
N ARG A 170 4.06 -0.54 17.49
CA ARG A 170 3.52 0.80 17.76
C ARG A 170 2.28 1.09 16.91
N PRO A 171 1.27 1.84 17.40
CA PRO A 171 0.08 2.18 16.62
C PRO A 171 0.39 3.03 15.38
N GLY A 172 1.44 3.84 15.42
CA GLY A 172 1.88 4.68 14.30
C GLY A 172 2.54 3.92 13.14
N LEU A 173 2.79 2.60 13.28
CA LEU A 173 3.37 1.76 12.22
C LEU A 173 2.51 0.50 12.00
N ARG A 174 2.10 0.27 10.76
CA ARG A 174 1.28 -0.87 10.32
C ARG A 174 1.87 -1.52 9.07
N LEU A 175 1.19 -2.55 8.58
CA LEU A 175 1.44 -3.18 7.28
C LEU A 175 0.49 -2.59 6.23
N ASN A 176 1.00 -2.29 5.07
CA ASN A 176 0.26 -2.34 3.84
C ASN A 176 0.39 -3.76 3.31
N LEU A 177 -0.65 -4.58 3.52
CA LEU A 177 -0.63 -5.99 3.15
C LEU A 177 -1.07 -6.14 1.68
N ASP A 178 -0.11 -6.18 0.77
CA ASP A 178 -0.40 -6.41 -0.65
C ASP A 178 -0.46 -7.91 -0.95
N LEU A 179 -1.66 -8.39 -1.24
CA LEU A 179 -1.94 -9.81 -1.51
C LEU A 179 -1.47 -10.27 -2.89
N TYR A 180 -1.35 -9.36 -3.87
CA TYR A 180 -0.74 -9.65 -5.16
C TYR A 180 0.73 -10.02 -4.97
N HIS A 181 1.46 -9.22 -4.22
CA HIS A 181 2.86 -9.47 -3.92
C HIS A 181 3.06 -10.74 -3.07
N VAL A 182 2.20 -10.98 -2.08
CA VAL A 182 2.24 -12.23 -1.29
C VAL A 182 2.01 -13.44 -2.18
N GLN A 183 1.06 -13.39 -3.14
CA GLN A 183 0.79 -14.54 -4.00
C GLN A 183 2.01 -14.94 -4.82
N ILE A 184 2.71 -13.96 -5.41
CA ILE A 184 3.91 -14.19 -6.22
C ILE A 184 5.09 -14.65 -5.36
N GLY A 185 5.26 -14.06 -4.17
CA GLY A 185 6.40 -14.33 -3.30
C GLY A 185 6.26 -15.62 -2.49
N GLU A 186 5.20 -15.73 -1.71
CA GLU A 186 5.05 -16.75 -0.66
C GLU A 186 3.77 -17.59 -0.79
N GLY A 187 2.72 -17.09 -1.44
CA GLY A 187 1.41 -17.74 -1.49
C GLY A 187 0.69 -17.76 -0.13
N ASN A 188 -0.26 -18.70 0.06
CA ASN A 188 -0.96 -18.94 1.33
C ASN A 188 -1.65 -17.71 1.93
N LEU A 189 -2.36 -16.93 1.10
CA LEU A 189 -2.89 -15.59 1.39
C LEU A 189 -3.73 -15.51 2.67
N ILE A 190 -4.67 -16.46 2.87
CA ILE A 190 -5.58 -16.43 4.03
C ILE A 190 -4.80 -16.58 5.34
N GLU A 191 -3.78 -17.42 5.35
CA GLU A 191 -2.92 -17.60 6.52
C GLU A 191 -2.11 -16.33 6.81
N TRP A 192 -1.60 -15.65 5.77
CA TRP A 192 -0.91 -14.38 5.95
C TRP A 192 -1.86 -13.28 6.45
N CYS A 193 -3.10 -13.20 5.95
CA CYS A 193 -4.11 -12.30 6.50
C CYS A 193 -4.32 -12.55 7.99
N ARG A 194 -4.41 -13.82 8.42
CA ARG A 194 -4.58 -14.19 9.82
C ARG A 194 -3.39 -13.80 10.70
N ARG A 195 -2.17 -14.08 10.25
CA ARG A 195 -0.93 -13.75 10.97
C ARG A 195 -0.72 -12.25 11.12
N CYS A 196 -1.07 -11.49 10.08
CA CYS A 196 -0.87 -10.04 10.03
C CYS A 196 -2.01 -9.24 10.65
N LEU A 197 -3.17 -9.86 10.96
CA LEU A 197 -4.45 -9.19 11.22
C LEU A 197 -4.34 -7.96 12.14
N ARG A 198 -3.65 -8.06 13.27
CA ARG A 198 -3.51 -6.97 14.24
C ARG A 198 -2.63 -5.81 13.76
N HIS A 199 -1.83 -6.05 12.73
CA HIS A 199 -0.87 -5.08 12.19
C HIS A 199 -1.31 -4.46 10.86
N ILE A 200 -2.42 -4.91 10.26
CA ILE A 200 -2.88 -4.41 8.96
C ILE A 200 -3.39 -2.97 9.10
N GLY A 201 -2.83 -2.06 8.30
CA GLY A 201 -3.33 -0.70 8.10
C GLY A 201 -4.22 -0.59 6.87
N GLU A 202 -3.83 -1.27 5.78
CA GLU A 202 -4.57 -1.40 4.52
C GLU A 202 -4.24 -2.74 3.88
N ILE A 203 -5.17 -3.29 3.09
CA ILE A 203 -4.94 -4.44 2.21
C ILE A 203 -4.95 -3.93 0.77
N GLN A 204 -3.93 -4.33 -0.02
CA GLN A 204 -3.93 -4.09 -1.47
C GLN A 204 -4.17 -5.39 -2.22
N VAL A 205 -4.83 -5.30 -3.39
CA VAL A 205 -5.23 -6.45 -4.18
C VAL A 205 -5.06 -6.20 -5.68
N ALA A 206 -4.52 -7.20 -6.35
CA ALA A 206 -4.55 -7.42 -7.79
C ALA A 206 -4.48 -8.92 -8.07
N ASP A 207 -4.96 -9.38 -9.23
CA ASP A 207 -4.90 -10.79 -9.56
C ASP A 207 -3.57 -11.19 -10.24
N VAL A 208 -3.19 -12.42 -10.11
CA VAL A 208 -1.98 -13.03 -10.66
C VAL A 208 -2.38 -14.08 -11.71
N PRO A 209 -1.71 -14.12 -12.87
CA PRO A 209 -0.67 -13.20 -13.35
C PRO A 209 -1.23 -11.89 -13.94
N GLY A 210 -0.35 -10.88 -14.09
CA GLY A 210 -0.60 -9.71 -14.91
C GLY A 210 -1.12 -8.48 -14.18
N ARG A 211 -1.29 -8.52 -12.84
CA ARG A 211 -1.67 -7.39 -11.98
C ARG A 211 -2.97 -6.71 -12.46
N LYS A 212 -3.98 -7.54 -12.75
CA LYS A 212 -5.31 -7.12 -13.19
C LYS A 212 -6.33 -7.18 -12.05
N GLU A 213 -7.58 -6.79 -12.35
CA GLU A 213 -8.67 -6.85 -11.36
C GLU A 213 -8.97 -8.27 -10.87
N PRO A 214 -9.53 -8.44 -9.64
CA PRO A 214 -9.96 -9.72 -9.10
C PRO A 214 -10.87 -10.52 -10.05
N GLY A 215 -10.55 -11.80 -10.25
CA GLY A 215 -11.29 -12.72 -11.11
C GLY A 215 -10.69 -12.91 -12.50
N THR A 216 -9.55 -12.26 -12.79
CA THR A 216 -8.83 -12.43 -14.07
C THR A 216 -7.71 -13.45 -14.01
N GLY A 217 -7.35 -13.93 -12.82
CA GLY A 217 -6.22 -14.82 -12.60
C GLY A 217 -6.52 -15.96 -11.62
N GLU A 218 -5.55 -16.34 -10.82
CA GLU A 218 -5.57 -17.54 -9.97
C GLU A 218 -6.04 -17.32 -8.53
N ILE A 219 -6.24 -16.04 -8.08
CA ILE A 219 -6.57 -15.76 -6.69
C ILE A 219 -8.07 -15.84 -6.47
N ASN A 220 -8.49 -16.67 -5.50
CA ASN A 220 -9.89 -16.70 -5.06
C ASN A 220 -10.20 -15.55 -4.07
N TYR A 221 -10.33 -14.32 -4.58
CA TYR A 221 -10.61 -13.16 -3.73
C TYR A 221 -11.95 -13.23 -2.98
N ALA A 222 -12.97 -13.88 -3.51
CA ALA A 222 -14.22 -14.10 -2.77
C ALA A 222 -14.00 -14.98 -1.53
N GLY A 223 -13.11 -15.97 -1.62
CA GLY A 223 -12.68 -16.80 -0.48
C GLY A 223 -11.87 -15.99 0.54
N VAL A 224 -10.94 -15.16 0.06
CA VAL A 224 -10.14 -14.26 0.91
C VAL A 224 -11.04 -13.26 1.64
N ALA A 225 -11.99 -12.62 0.96
CA ALA A 225 -12.92 -11.66 1.54
C ALA A 225 -13.78 -12.28 2.66
N LYS A 226 -14.31 -13.49 2.43
CA LYS A 226 -15.05 -14.26 3.46
C LYS A 226 -14.19 -14.54 4.69
N ALA A 227 -12.93 -14.93 4.47
CA ALA A 227 -11.98 -15.20 5.56
C ALA A 227 -11.66 -13.92 6.35
N LEU A 228 -11.38 -12.80 5.68
CA LEU A 228 -11.15 -11.49 6.31
C LEU A 228 -12.35 -11.05 7.15
N ASN A 229 -13.56 -11.18 6.62
CA ASN A 229 -14.78 -10.86 7.35
C ASN A 229 -14.98 -11.74 8.60
N ALA A 230 -14.71 -13.05 8.47
CA ALA A 230 -14.76 -14.00 9.59
C ALA A 230 -13.72 -13.69 10.68
N MET A 231 -12.52 -13.19 10.27
CA MET A 231 -11.48 -12.72 11.20
C MET A 231 -11.80 -11.38 11.86
N GLY A 232 -12.87 -10.68 11.42
CA GLY A 232 -13.28 -9.39 11.96
C GLY A 232 -12.55 -8.19 11.35
N TYR A 233 -11.83 -8.35 10.23
CA TYR A 233 -11.26 -7.21 9.52
C TYR A 233 -12.35 -6.27 9.00
N ARG A 234 -12.18 -4.97 9.20
CA ARG A 234 -13.15 -3.92 8.78
C ARG A 234 -12.45 -2.71 8.14
N GLY A 235 -11.15 -2.85 7.88
CA GLY A 235 -10.34 -1.79 7.30
C GLY A 235 -10.51 -1.64 5.78
N PRO A 236 -9.70 -0.75 5.17
CA PRO A 236 -9.72 -0.53 3.74
C PRO A 236 -9.11 -1.70 2.96
N VAL A 237 -9.71 -1.94 1.77
CA VAL A 237 -9.16 -2.83 0.74
C VAL A 237 -9.05 -2.00 -0.53
N CYS A 238 -7.84 -1.83 -1.04
CA CYS A 238 -7.53 -1.02 -2.20
C CYS A 238 -7.18 -1.89 -3.42
N MET A 239 -7.89 -1.72 -4.52
CA MET A 239 -7.49 -2.35 -5.78
C MET A 239 -6.31 -1.59 -6.37
N GLU A 240 -5.15 -2.22 -6.41
CA GLU A 240 -3.93 -1.72 -7.03
C GLU A 240 -3.61 -2.54 -8.29
N ALA A 241 -4.47 -2.39 -9.30
CA ALA A 241 -4.50 -3.22 -10.50
C ALA A 241 -4.81 -2.39 -11.75
N PHE A 242 -4.23 -2.82 -12.86
CA PHE A 242 -4.63 -2.36 -14.20
C PHE A 242 -5.88 -3.08 -14.66
N ALA A 243 -6.82 -2.38 -15.30
CA ALA A 243 -7.97 -3.03 -15.90
C ALA A 243 -7.56 -3.95 -17.06
N SER A 244 -8.17 -5.14 -17.15
CA SER A 244 -7.97 -6.06 -18.29
C SER A 244 -8.74 -5.61 -19.53
N GLY A 245 -9.77 -4.81 -19.33
CA GLY A 245 -10.66 -4.23 -20.35
C GLY A 245 -11.19 -2.89 -19.90
N GLU A 246 -12.51 -2.72 -19.90
CA GLU A 246 -13.15 -1.49 -19.44
C GLU A 246 -12.96 -1.30 -17.92
N THR A 247 -12.48 -0.14 -17.52
CA THR A 247 -12.11 0.13 -16.11
C THR A 247 -13.31 0.05 -15.16
N GLU A 248 -14.50 0.50 -15.58
CA GLU A 248 -15.71 0.37 -14.75
C GLU A 248 -16.06 -1.09 -14.51
N ALA A 249 -15.91 -1.96 -15.52
CA ALA A 249 -16.15 -3.39 -15.35
C ALA A 249 -15.14 -4.02 -14.38
N ALA A 250 -13.89 -3.62 -14.43
CA ALA A 250 -12.84 -4.06 -13.49
C ALA A 250 -13.16 -3.64 -12.05
N LEU A 251 -13.61 -2.40 -11.83
CA LEU A 251 -14.03 -1.91 -10.52
C LEU A 251 -15.25 -2.65 -9.97
N GLU A 252 -16.23 -2.99 -10.82
CA GLU A 252 -17.39 -3.77 -10.40
C GLU A 252 -17.02 -5.24 -10.11
N ALA A 253 -16.08 -5.84 -10.84
CA ALA A 253 -15.54 -7.16 -10.52
C ALA A 253 -14.84 -7.17 -9.14
N PHE A 254 -14.05 -6.14 -8.85
CA PHE A 254 -13.44 -5.94 -7.54
C PHE A 254 -14.50 -5.79 -6.44
N ARG A 255 -15.52 -4.93 -6.65
CA ARG A 255 -16.64 -4.77 -5.71
C ARG A 255 -17.34 -6.08 -5.44
N ALA A 256 -17.66 -6.85 -6.49
CA ALA A 256 -18.33 -8.13 -6.37
C ALA A 256 -17.51 -9.16 -5.56
N ALA A 257 -16.20 -9.20 -5.76
CA ALA A 257 -15.29 -10.09 -5.03
C ALA A 257 -15.26 -9.82 -3.51
N PHE A 258 -15.48 -8.56 -3.10
CA PHE A 258 -15.46 -8.13 -1.69
C PHE A 258 -16.85 -7.84 -1.10
N THR A 259 -17.94 -8.11 -1.83
CA THR A 259 -19.32 -8.11 -1.30
C THR A 259 -19.62 -9.46 -0.64
N ILE A 260 -20.10 -9.43 0.62
CA ILE A 260 -20.34 -10.64 1.44
C ILE A 260 -21.81 -10.69 1.89
#